data_3b27d2b048a43706e0e0c0ba53b8042c
#
_entry.id   3b27d2b048a43706e0e0c0ba53b8042c
#
_cell.length_a   1.000
_cell.length_b   1.000
_cell.length_c   1.000
_cell.angle_alpha   90.00
_cell.angle_beta   90.00
_cell.angle_gamma   90.00
#
_symmetry.space_group_name_H-M   'P 1'
#
loop_
_entity.id
_entity.type
_entity.pdbx_description
1 polymer ?
#
loop_
_entity_poly.entity_id
_entity_poly.type
_entity_poly.pdbx_seq_one_letter_code
_entity_poly.pdbx_strand_id
1 'polypeptide(L)'
;MIAYLDVDTNSQQNQPLTDECARLIAQLTQNLTQYAQESNSLPPISDLLNDLGTLYWMLSRDRTQHNASDPVSCLERSIALYLEGLNRTDAETVPQTRVRLNKNLGIASADLARYRDKTENLQHAVAAYQQALLDLDPAVEPQQYAAAQNNLATAYWNLAQDGEPIVYLKSAIAAYTQALSCYSPEREPLNYAGVQNNLGTACWNLAQHQPSEPLLVRAISAYREALKYRTRELVPAAAAATYNNLGTAYWHLANHFQQKQARTESLQQAITAYEAALDIAGKLDRTQLTFDALAARNNLGLAHYQLATDPDFAANKVAQTSHLEAALHHQLQVCAEWGQHLNDKGLTYGDKLNLQASANSQAADSRQTALSYIVKTIRAFYSECGLPGQNLALSKVPGDLLPEILRRL
;
A
#
# COMPACT_ATOMS: atom_id res chain seq x y z
N MET A 1 -13.66 3.82 30.75
CA MET A 1 -12.46 4.64 30.46
C MET A 1 -11.33 3.70 30.09
N ILE A 2 -11.39 3.14 28.86
CA ILE A 2 -10.24 2.42 28.29
C ILE A 2 -9.44 3.49 27.56
N ALA A 3 -8.41 4.02 28.26
CA ALA A 3 -7.41 4.86 27.65
C ALA A 3 -6.76 4.07 26.51
N TYR A 4 -6.50 4.75 25.40
CA TYR A 4 -5.69 4.26 24.30
C TYR A 4 -4.54 3.41 24.81
N LEU A 5 -4.62 2.11 24.57
CA LEU A 5 -3.42 1.27 24.58
C LEU A 5 -2.67 1.62 23.30
N ASP A 6 -1.76 2.59 23.41
CA ASP A 6 -0.61 2.67 22.54
C ASP A 6 0.07 1.31 22.65
N VAL A 7 -0.05 0.52 21.60
CA VAL A 7 0.72 -0.72 21.46
C VAL A 7 2.14 -0.30 21.15
N ASP A 8 2.86 0.03 22.22
CA ASP A 8 4.30 0.20 22.21
C ASP A 8 4.91 -1.17 21.88
N THR A 9 5.49 -1.29 20.70
CA THR A 9 6.12 -2.50 20.17
C THR A 9 7.48 -2.74 20.83
N ASN A 10 7.57 -2.65 22.16
CA ASN A 10 8.75 -3.08 22.90
C ASN A 10 8.43 -4.32 23.73
N SER A 11 8.91 -5.44 23.17
CA SER A 11 9.05 -6.77 23.76
C SER A 11 9.38 -6.77 25.24
N GLN A 12 8.50 -7.38 26.01
CA GLN A 12 8.74 -8.34 27.10
C GLN A 12 7.51 -8.44 28.04
N GLN A 13 6.42 -8.99 27.54
CA GLN A 13 5.45 -9.76 28.33
C GLN A 13 4.36 -10.29 27.37
N ASN A 14 4.66 -11.40 26.67
CA ASN A 14 3.68 -12.13 25.87
C ASN A 14 2.76 -12.96 26.82
N GLN A 15 1.83 -12.30 27.50
CA GLN A 15 0.55 -12.94 27.77
C GLN A 15 -0.30 -12.76 26.51
N PRO A 16 -0.93 -13.82 25.98
CA PRO A 16 -1.63 -13.71 24.71
C PRO A 16 -2.77 -12.70 24.85
N LEU A 17 -2.79 -11.72 23.96
CA LEU A 17 -3.84 -10.69 23.82
C LEU A 17 -5.25 -11.33 23.84
N THR A 18 -5.35 -12.57 23.33
CA THR A 18 -6.52 -13.44 23.34
C THR A 18 -7.09 -13.74 24.73
N ASP A 19 -6.25 -14.03 25.73
CA ASP A 19 -6.76 -14.40 27.07
C ASP A 19 -7.32 -13.18 27.80
N GLU A 20 -6.70 -12.03 27.62
CA GLU A 20 -7.17 -10.77 28.20
C GLU A 20 -8.44 -10.28 27.50
N CYS A 21 -8.48 -10.31 26.16
CA CYS A 21 -9.69 -10.00 25.39
C CYS A 21 -10.83 -10.97 25.73
N ALA A 22 -10.57 -12.27 25.89
CA ALA A 22 -11.58 -13.25 26.25
C ALA A 22 -12.18 -12.98 27.66
N ARG A 23 -11.35 -12.62 28.65
CA ARG A 23 -11.81 -12.21 29.98
C ARG A 23 -12.65 -10.93 29.92
N LEU A 24 -12.20 -9.91 29.21
CA LEU A 24 -12.93 -8.66 29.07
C LEU A 24 -14.25 -8.86 28.34
N ILE A 25 -14.28 -9.69 27.29
CA ILE A 25 -15.51 -10.08 26.60
C ILE A 25 -16.49 -10.76 27.54
N ALA A 26 -16.03 -11.72 28.34
CA ALA A 26 -16.87 -12.41 29.33
C ALA A 26 -17.42 -11.42 30.35
N GLN A 27 -16.60 -10.52 30.87
CA GLN A 27 -17.01 -9.51 31.84
C GLN A 27 -18.00 -8.51 31.25
N LEU A 28 -17.77 -7.99 30.07
CA LEU A 28 -18.69 -7.06 29.38
C LEU A 28 -20.00 -7.75 29.00
N THR A 29 -19.96 -9.02 28.57
CA THR A 29 -21.17 -9.80 28.29
C THR A 29 -22.00 -10.03 29.57
N GLN A 30 -21.34 -10.30 30.69
CA GLN A 30 -22.00 -10.40 32.00
C GLN A 30 -22.63 -9.07 32.40
N ASN A 31 -21.92 -7.96 32.24
CA ASN A 31 -22.45 -6.62 32.48
C ASN A 31 -23.67 -6.32 31.64
N LEU A 32 -23.64 -6.65 30.33
CA LEU A 32 -24.79 -6.49 29.45
C LEU A 32 -26.00 -7.30 29.88
N THR A 33 -25.78 -8.48 30.45
CA THR A 33 -26.86 -9.34 30.99
C THR A 33 -27.47 -8.77 32.27
N GLN A 34 -26.65 -8.16 33.14
CA GLN A 34 -27.11 -7.44 34.33
C GLN A 34 -27.87 -6.15 33.96
N TYR A 35 -27.41 -5.44 32.94
CA TYR A 35 -28.10 -4.27 32.40
C TYR A 35 -29.54 -4.54 31.96
N ALA A 36 -29.76 -5.68 31.34
CA ALA A 36 -31.10 -6.08 30.97
C ALA A 36 -32.06 -6.26 32.18
N GLN A 37 -31.49 -6.32 33.38
CA GLN A 37 -32.23 -6.54 34.65
C GLN A 37 -32.31 -5.28 35.56
N GLU A 38 -31.40 -4.29 35.44
CA GLU A 38 -31.29 -3.13 36.34
C GLU A 38 -31.29 -1.80 35.56
N SER A 39 -32.41 -1.12 35.51
CA SER A 39 -32.65 0.05 34.67
C SER A 39 -32.27 1.38 35.28
N ASN A 40 -31.14 1.74 35.83
CA ASN A 40 -31.00 3.16 36.20
C ASN A 40 -29.61 3.77 36.50
N SER A 41 -28.48 3.15 36.40
CA SER A 41 -27.23 3.86 36.81
C SER A 41 -25.93 3.52 36.09
N LEU A 42 -25.98 2.95 34.92
CA LEU A 42 -24.78 2.43 34.27
C LEU A 42 -24.50 3.18 32.90
N PRO A 43 -23.25 3.15 32.32
CA PRO A 43 -22.96 3.80 31.07
C PRO A 43 -23.97 3.38 29.99
N PRO A 44 -24.26 4.21 28.97
CA PRO A 44 -25.23 3.84 27.94
C PRO A 44 -24.88 2.47 27.35
N ILE A 45 -25.87 1.61 27.23
CA ILE A 45 -25.72 0.26 26.65
C ILE A 45 -24.95 0.29 25.32
N SER A 46 -25.12 1.37 24.55
CA SER A 46 -24.42 1.64 23.30
C SER A 46 -22.90 1.76 23.46
N ASP A 47 -22.41 2.30 24.57
CA ASP A 47 -20.96 2.39 24.84
C ASP A 47 -20.37 1.00 25.14
N LEU A 48 -21.08 0.19 25.92
CA LEU A 48 -20.66 -1.19 26.17
C LEU A 48 -20.66 -2.05 24.90
N LEU A 49 -21.66 -1.86 24.04
CA LEU A 49 -21.74 -2.55 22.75
C LEU A 49 -20.58 -2.11 21.83
N ASN A 50 -20.24 -0.81 21.82
CA ASN A 50 -19.06 -0.32 21.12
C ASN A 50 -17.78 -0.97 21.62
N ASP A 51 -17.57 -1.03 22.93
CA ASP A 51 -16.35 -1.58 23.52
C ASP A 51 -16.24 -3.10 23.29
N LEU A 52 -17.35 -3.83 23.43
CA LEU A 52 -17.41 -5.25 23.10
C LEU A 52 -17.14 -5.52 21.62
N GLY A 53 -17.73 -4.71 20.71
CA GLY A 53 -17.46 -4.77 19.28
C GLY A 53 -15.98 -4.54 18.96
N THR A 54 -15.35 -3.59 19.66
CA THR A 54 -13.92 -3.28 19.50
C THR A 54 -13.03 -4.45 19.92
N LEU A 55 -13.38 -5.14 21.02
CA LEU A 55 -12.64 -6.34 21.44
C LEU A 55 -12.72 -7.47 20.41
N TYR A 56 -13.92 -7.71 19.82
CA TYR A 56 -14.04 -8.69 18.74
C TYR A 56 -13.24 -8.29 17.49
N TRP A 57 -13.23 -7.01 17.14
CA TRP A 57 -12.39 -6.50 16.05
C TRP A 57 -10.90 -6.71 16.34
N MET A 58 -10.42 -6.45 17.58
CA MET A 58 -9.03 -6.71 17.98
C MET A 58 -8.68 -8.20 17.88
N LEU A 59 -9.58 -9.09 18.32
CA LEU A 59 -9.39 -10.54 18.19
C LEU A 59 -9.26 -10.99 16.73
N SER A 60 -10.00 -10.37 15.82
CA SER A 60 -9.90 -10.70 14.38
C SER A 60 -8.51 -10.45 13.80
N ARG A 61 -7.70 -9.62 14.44
CA ARG A 61 -6.35 -9.22 13.99
C ARG A 61 -5.22 -9.99 14.67
N ASP A 62 -5.52 -10.76 15.72
CA ASP A 62 -4.52 -11.55 16.43
C ASP A 62 -4.12 -12.78 15.60
N ARG A 63 -2.85 -12.82 15.19
CA ARG A 63 -2.26 -13.92 14.41
C ARG A 63 -1.36 -14.83 15.24
N THR A 64 -1.33 -14.67 16.56
CA THR A 64 -0.30 -15.30 17.41
C THR A 64 -0.62 -16.73 17.81
N GLN A 65 -1.85 -17.23 17.60
CA GLN A 65 -2.24 -18.58 17.99
C GLN A 65 -2.81 -19.43 16.85
N HIS A 66 -2.39 -20.69 16.81
CA HIS A 66 -2.89 -21.74 15.90
C HIS A 66 -4.38 -22.13 16.14
N ASN A 67 -4.99 -21.62 17.21
CA ASN A 67 -6.40 -21.81 17.60
C ASN A 67 -7.13 -20.46 17.69
N ALA A 68 -6.68 -19.43 16.97
CA ALA A 68 -7.35 -18.14 16.92
C ALA A 68 -8.79 -18.30 16.42
N SER A 69 -9.72 -17.59 17.05
CA SER A 69 -11.09 -17.44 16.56
C SER A 69 -11.07 -17.02 15.10
N ASP A 70 -11.94 -17.61 14.28
CA ASP A 70 -12.04 -17.27 12.85
C ASP A 70 -12.19 -15.74 12.68
N PRO A 71 -11.27 -15.07 11.98
CA PRO A 71 -11.30 -13.62 11.80
C PRO A 71 -12.62 -13.10 11.24
N VAL A 72 -13.24 -13.87 10.33
CA VAL A 72 -14.52 -13.51 9.72
C VAL A 72 -15.62 -13.49 10.77
N SER A 73 -15.75 -14.56 11.57
CA SER A 73 -16.74 -14.63 12.65
C SER A 73 -16.57 -13.52 13.68
N CYS A 74 -15.31 -13.16 14.01
CA CYS A 74 -15.03 -12.05 14.92
C CYS A 74 -15.45 -10.69 14.32
N LEU A 75 -15.17 -10.46 13.05
CA LEU A 75 -15.57 -9.23 12.36
C LEU A 75 -17.09 -9.12 12.24
N GLU A 76 -17.77 -10.21 11.91
CA GLU A 76 -19.23 -10.24 11.85
C GLU A 76 -19.86 -9.94 13.21
N ARG A 77 -19.31 -10.53 14.28
CA ARG A 77 -19.77 -10.25 15.63
C ARG A 77 -19.54 -8.79 16.02
N SER A 78 -18.39 -8.24 15.68
CA SER A 78 -18.06 -6.82 15.87
C SER A 78 -19.08 -5.91 15.16
N ILE A 79 -19.34 -6.16 13.87
CA ILE A 79 -20.32 -5.41 13.07
C ILE A 79 -21.73 -5.49 13.68
N ALA A 80 -22.18 -6.69 14.06
CA ALA A 80 -23.49 -6.87 14.69
C ALA A 80 -23.65 -6.07 15.97
N LEU A 81 -22.59 -6.00 16.81
CA LEU A 81 -22.58 -5.23 18.06
C LEU A 81 -22.62 -3.72 17.80
N TYR A 82 -21.89 -3.22 16.81
CA TYR A 82 -21.95 -1.81 16.44
C TYR A 82 -23.32 -1.42 15.90
N LEU A 83 -23.94 -2.25 15.05
CA LEU A 83 -25.30 -2.01 14.54
C LEU A 83 -26.33 -2.02 15.69
N GLU A 84 -26.22 -2.95 16.63
CA GLU A 84 -27.09 -3.00 17.79
C GLU A 84 -26.89 -1.74 18.68
N GLY A 85 -25.63 -1.29 18.85
CA GLY A 85 -25.32 -0.04 19.55
C GLY A 85 -25.98 1.17 18.87
N LEU A 86 -25.90 1.26 17.55
CA LEU A 86 -26.54 2.32 16.78
C LEU A 86 -28.06 2.32 16.89
N ASN A 87 -28.69 1.14 16.88
CA ASN A 87 -30.14 0.99 17.04
C ASN A 87 -30.65 1.43 18.44
N ARG A 88 -29.76 1.43 19.44
CA ARG A 88 -30.07 1.85 20.81
C ARG A 88 -29.61 3.27 21.14
N THR A 89 -29.00 3.97 20.17
CA THR A 89 -28.47 5.31 20.37
C THR A 89 -29.46 6.32 19.82
N ASP A 90 -29.95 7.22 20.69
CA ASP A 90 -30.69 8.38 20.27
C ASP A 90 -29.72 9.42 19.70
N ALA A 91 -29.98 9.86 18.45
CA ALA A 91 -29.12 10.79 17.72
C ALA A 91 -28.94 12.14 18.44
N GLU A 92 -29.96 12.59 19.20
CA GLU A 92 -29.94 13.89 19.85
C GLU A 92 -29.22 13.86 21.22
N THR A 93 -29.19 12.69 21.86
CA THR A 93 -28.69 12.58 23.25
C THR A 93 -27.22 12.18 23.37
N VAL A 94 -26.66 11.45 22.39
CA VAL A 94 -25.27 10.93 22.49
C VAL A 94 -24.53 10.93 21.13
N PRO A 95 -24.30 12.11 20.51
CA PRO A 95 -23.70 12.20 19.17
C PRO A 95 -22.28 11.59 19.15
N GLN A 96 -21.47 11.74 20.20
CA GLN A 96 -20.11 11.20 20.24
C GLN A 96 -20.07 9.67 20.26
N THR A 97 -21.00 9.00 20.95
CA THR A 97 -21.10 7.54 20.91
C THR A 97 -21.50 7.06 19.51
N ARG A 98 -22.40 7.78 18.85
CA ARG A 98 -22.80 7.49 17.46
C ARG A 98 -21.65 7.64 16.48
N VAL A 99 -20.85 8.69 16.63
CA VAL A 99 -19.60 8.87 15.84
C VAL A 99 -18.66 7.68 16.03
N ARG A 100 -18.42 7.27 17.29
CA ARG A 100 -17.52 6.13 17.58
C ARG A 100 -18.03 4.83 16.96
N LEU A 101 -19.32 4.52 17.14
CA LEU A 101 -19.96 3.34 16.58
C LEU A 101 -19.86 3.30 15.05
N ASN A 102 -20.19 4.40 14.37
CA ASN A 102 -20.13 4.49 12.93
C ASN A 102 -18.68 4.38 12.41
N LYS A 103 -17.71 5.03 13.05
CA LYS A 103 -16.28 4.89 12.70
C LYS A 103 -15.82 3.44 12.83
N ASN A 104 -16.14 2.79 13.93
CA ASN A 104 -15.73 1.42 14.22
C ASN A 104 -16.46 0.41 13.31
N LEU A 105 -17.73 0.64 12.99
CA LEU A 105 -18.49 -0.12 12.00
C LEU A 105 -17.82 -0.03 10.62
N GLY A 106 -17.41 1.18 10.21
CA GLY A 106 -16.69 1.40 8.96
C GLY A 106 -15.36 0.64 8.92
N ILE A 107 -14.59 0.65 10.00
CA ILE A 107 -13.30 -0.08 10.10
C ILE A 107 -13.55 -1.60 10.01
N ALA A 108 -14.48 -2.15 10.79
CA ALA A 108 -14.76 -3.57 10.81
C ALA A 108 -15.30 -4.07 9.46
N SER A 109 -16.16 -3.28 8.80
CA SER A 109 -16.67 -3.58 7.45
C SER A 109 -15.55 -3.55 6.41
N ALA A 110 -14.66 -2.57 6.44
CA ALA A 110 -13.51 -2.48 5.54
C ALA A 110 -12.52 -3.65 5.75
N ASP A 111 -12.33 -4.10 7.00
CA ASP A 111 -11.51 -5.27 7.29
C ASP A 111 -12.19 -6.58 6.83
N LEU A 112 -13.51 -6.71 6.98
CA LEU A 112 -14.29 -7.88 6.48
C LEU A 112 -14.23 -7.98 4.96
N ALA A 113 -14.21 -6.86 4.25
CA ALA A 113 -14.07 -6.79 2.79
C ALA A 113 -12.79 -7.48 2.27
N ARG A 114 -11.79 -7.72 3.10
CA ARG A 114 -10.55 -8.44 2.74
C ARG A 114 -10.74 -9.96 2.67
N TYR A 115 -11.84 -10.46 3.23
CA TYR A 115 -12.11 -11.89 3.34
C TYR A 115 -13.28 -12.33 2.46
N ARG A 116 -14.32 -11.51 2.37
CA ARG A 116 -15.52 -11.83 1.57
C ARG A 116 -16.32 -10.59 1.20
N ASP A 117 -17.16 -10.72 0.18
CA ASP A 117 -18.15 -9.72 -0.25
C ASP A 117 -17.55 -8.30 -0.34
N LYS A 118 -16.36 -8.20 -1.00
CA LYS A 118 -15.50 -7.04 -0.97
C LYS A 118 -16.24 -5.74 -1.26
N THR A 119 -16.97 -5.68 -2.38
CA THR A 119 -17.67 -4.46 -2.81
C THR A 119 -18.76 -4.06 -1.84
N GLU A 120 -19.59 -5.01 -1.38
CA GLU A 120 -20.69 -4.77 -0.45
C GLU A 120 -20.16 -4.25 0.90
N ASN A 121 -19.17 -4.93 1.47
CA ASN A 121 -18.58 -4.53 2.74
C ASN A 121 -17.87 -3.17 2.66
N LEU A 122 -17.24 -2.84 1.53
CA LEU A 122 -16.67 -1.51 1.32
C LEU A 122 -17.75 -0.42 1.19
N GLN A 123 -18.89 -0.73 0.57
CA GLN A 123 -20.04 0.20 0.52
C GLN A 123 -20.62 0.44 1.92
N HIS A 124 -20.73 -0.60 2.75
CA HIS A 124 -21.12 -0.46 4.16
C HIS A 124 -20.12 0.39 4.93
N ALA A 125 -18.82 0.22 4.69
CA ALA A 125 -17.78 1.05 5.31
C ALA A 125 -17.93 2.53 4.90
N VAL A 126 -18.15 2.81 3.62
CA VAL A 126 -18.38 4.16 3.11
C VAL A 126 -19.58 4.80 3.78
N ALA A 127 -20.72 4.09 3.81
CA ALA A 127 -21.93 4.59 4.45
C ALA A 127 -21.73 4.91 5.94
N ALA A 128 -21.05 4.02 6.66
CA ALA A 128 -20.75 4.21 8.08
C ALA A 128 -19.83 5.44 8.32
N TYR A 129 -18.76 5.59 7.53
CA TYR A 129 -17.89 6.77 7.66
C TYR A 129 -18.61 8.08 7.29
N GLN A 130 -19.48 8.06 6.27
CA GLN A 130 -20.31 9.23 5.93
C GLN A 130 -21.24 9.61 7.08
N GLN A 131 -21.87 8.62 7.74
CA GLN A 131 -22.71 8.88 8.91
C GLN A 131 -21.90 9.46 10.08
N ALA A 132 -20.69 8.95 10.34
CA ALA A 132 -19.81 9.50 11.36
C ALA A 132 -19.45 10.97 11.09
N LEU A 133 -19.23 11.32 9.82
CA LEU A 133 -18.85 12.67 9.41
C LEU A 133 -20.00 13.70 9.51
N LEU A 134 -21.26 13.27 9.51
CA LEU A 134 -22.40 14.16 9.72
C LEU A 134 -22.43 14.75 11.15
N ASP A 135 -21.91 14.02 12.12
CA ASP A 135 -21.91 14.39 13.52
C ASP A 135 -20.57 14.99 13.99
N LEU A 136 -19.55 15.07 13.10
CA LEU A 136 -18.23 15.60 13.41
C LEU A 136 -18.09 17.05 12.89
N ASP A 137 -17.80 17.97 13.80
CA ASP A 137 -17.42 19.35 13.43
C ASP A 137 -15.89 19.42 13.26
N PRO A 138 -15.37 19.71 12.06
CA PRO A 138 -13.93 19.82 11.82
C PRO A 138 -13.26 20.96 12.63
N ALA A 139 -14.02 21.96 13.09
CA ALA A 139 -13.50 23.02 13.93
C ALA A 139 -13.33 22.60 15.40
N VAL A 140 -14.15 21.65 15.87
CA VAL A 140 -14.16 21.16 17.27
C VAL A 140 -13.30 19.91 17.41
N GLU A 141 -13.42 18.99 16.47
CA GLU A 141 -12.76 17.67 16.50
C GLU A 141 -11.94 17.40 15.22
N PRO A 142 -10.97 18.26 14.86
CA PRO A 142 -10.25 18.18 13.58
C PRO A 142 -9.55 16.83 13.37
N GLN A 143 -8.99 16.24 14.41
CA GLN A 143 -8.28 14.95 14.32
C GLN A 143 -9.23 13.79 14.01
N GLN A 144 -10.39 13.75 14.67
CA GLN A 144 -11.38 12.70 14.45
C GLN A 144 -12.02 12.83 13.06
N TYR A 145 -12.30 14.06 12.63
CA TYR A 145 -12.79 14.37 11.30
C TYR A 145 -11.76 13.95 10.23
N ALA A 146 -10.49 14.32 10.38
CA ALA A 146 -9.42 13.95 9.46
C ALA A 146 -9.24 12.42 9.37
N ALA A 147 -9.27 11.71 10.51
CA ALA A 147 -9.17 10.25 10.53
C ALA A 147 -10.36 9.59 9.81
N ALA A 148 -11.59 10.07 10.03
CA ALA A 148 -12.78 9.57 9.36
C ALA A 148 -12.72 9.83 7.84
N GLN A 149 -12.30 11.02 7.41
CA GLN A 149 -12.10 11.36 6.01
C GLN A 149 -11.01 10.51 5.34
N ASN A 150 -9.88 10.25 6.02
CA ASN A 150 -8.83 9.37 5.51
C ASN A 150 -9.34 7.93 5.32
N ASN A 151 -10.12 7.41 6.27
CA ASN A 151 -10.68 6.07 6.17
C ASN A 151 -11.74 5.97 5.07
N LEU A 152 -12.61 6.97 4.94
CA LEU A 152 -13.57 7.10 3.84
C LEU A 152 -12.85 7.11 2.49
N ALA A 153 -11.80 7.91 2.37
CA ALA A 153 -10.99 7.99 1.15
C ALA A 153 -10.34 6.65 0.79
N THR A 154 -9.83 5.92 1.80
CA THR A 154 -9.24 4.60 1.61
C THR A 154 -10.31 3.58 1.17
N ALA A 155 -11.51 3.63 1.71
CA ALA A 155 -12.63 2.78 1.27
C ALA A 155 -13.01 3.07 -0.19
N TYR A 156 -13.10 4.33 -0.61
CA TYR A 156 -13.30 4.68 -2.01
C TYR A 156 -12.17 4.21 -2.92
N TRP A 157 -10.90 4.36 -2.48
CA TRP A 157 -9.75 3.87 -3.24
C TRP A 157 -9.81 2.35 -3.44
N ASN A 158 -10.23 1.60 -2.44
CA ASN A 158 -10.43 0.16 -2.55
C ASN A 158 -11.58 -0.21 -3.49
N LEU A 159 -12.70 0.51 -3.46
CA LEU A 159 -13.82 0.32 -4.39
C LEU A 159 -13.41 0.58 -5.84
N ALA A 160 -12.50 1.52 -6.07
CA ALA A 160 -11.98 1.84 -7.40
C ALA A 160 -11.24 0.66 -8.08
N GLN A 161 -10.85 -0.36 -7.31
CA GLN A 161 -10.19 -1.55 -7.87
C GLN A 161 -11.19 -2.54 -8.52
N ASP A 162 -12.47 -2.47 -8.16
CA ASP A 162 -13.48 -3.45 -8.58
C ASP A 162 -14.53 -2.86 -9.55
N GLY A 163 -14.60 -1.53 -9.71
CA GLY A 163 -15.54 -0.87 -10.64
C GLY A 163 -15.53 0.65 -10.52
N GLU A 164 -15.95 1.31 -11.57
CA GLU A 164 -16.06 2.78 -11.69
C GLU A 164 -14.83 3.57 -11.17
N PRO A 165 -13.60 3.21 -11.58
CA PRO A 165 -12.38 3.71 -10.96
C PRO A 165 -12.29 5.24 -10.96
N ILE A 166 -12.74 5.91 -12.02
CA ILE A 166 -12.68 7.37 -12.12
C ILE A 166 -13.57 8.03 -11.07
N VAL A 167 -14.77 7.51 -10.82
CA VAL A 167 -15.73 8.08 -9.85
C VAL A 167 -15.17 7.92 -8.43
N TYR A 168 -14.80 6.71 -8.07
CA TYR A 168 -14.31 6.41 -6.73
C TYR A 168 -12.96 7.07 -6.44
N LEU A 169 -12.02 7.14 -7.40
CA LEU A 169 -10.74 7.82 -7.20
C LEU A 169 -10.92 9.34 -7.03
N LYS A 170 -11.85 9.97 -7.76
CA LYS A 170 -12.19 11.40 -7.51
C LYS A 170 -12.75 11.61 -6.11
N SER A 171 -13.63 10.72 -5.64
CA SER A 171 -14.16 10.76 -4.28
C SER A 171 -13.06 10.57 -3.23
N ALA A 172 -12.13 9.62 -3.46
CA ALA A 172 -10.98 9.39 -2.59
C ALA A 172 -10.07 10.64 -2.50
N ILE A 173 -9.75 11.25 -3.64
CA ILE A 173 -8.91 12.47 -3.70
C ILE A 173 -9.58 13.62 -2.94
N ALA A 174 -10.89 13.79 -3.07
CA ALA A 174 -11.64 14.82 -2.35
C ALA A 174 -11.59 14.58 -0.83
N ALA A 175 -11.84 13.36 -0.37
CA ALA A 175 -11.82 13.00 1.05
C ALA A 175 -10.41 13.10 1.65
N TYR A 176 -9.34 12.63 0.96
CA TYR A 176 -7.96 12.86 1.42
C TYR A 176 -7.62 14.35 1.52
N THR A 177 -8.10 15.17 0.58
CA THR A 177 -7.87 16.62 0.62
C THR A 177 -8.58 17.26 1.84
N GLN A 178 -9.79 16.80 2.19
CA GLN A 178 -10.48 17.22 3.40
C GLN A 178 -9.72 16.77 4.66
N ALA A 179 -9.21 15.55 4.72
CA ALA A 179 -8.39 15.10 5.84
C ALA A 179 -7.17 16.00 6.05
N LEU A 180 -6.48 16.35 4.97
CA LEU A 180 -5.27 17.21 5.03
C LEU A 180 -5.56 18.63 5.48
N SER A 181 -6.78 19.14 5.32
CA SER A 181 -7.15 20.47 5.82
C SER A 181 -7.27 20.52 7.35
N CYS A 182 -7.37 19.36 8.01
CA CYS A 182 -7.53 19.26 9.45
C CYS A 182 -6.30 18.69 10.18
N TYR A 183 -5.41 17.96 9.50
CA TYR A 183 -4.16 17.51 10.12
C TYR A 183 -3.12 18.63 10.13
N SER A 184 -2.52 18.87 11.30
CA SER A 184 -1.33 19.73 11.44
C SER A 184 -0.05 18.89 11.25
N PRO A 185 0.81 19.23 10.28
CA PRO A 185 2.07 18.54 10.10
C PRO A 185 3.02 18.68 11.30
N GLU A 186 2.86 19.74 12.14
CA GLU A 186 3.65 19.96 13.35
C GLU A 186 3.19 19.09 14.51
N ARG A 187 1.88 18.80 14.60
CA ARG A 187 1.30 18.03 15.71
C ARG A 187 1.21 16.55 15.39
N GLU A 188 0.90 16.22 14.13
CA GLU A 188 0.65 14.84 13.69
C GLU A 188 1.41 14.53 12.40
N PRO A 189 2.75 14.68 12.39
CA PRO A 189 3.57 14.59 11.18
C PRO A 189 3.40 13.27 10.43
N LEU A 190 3.30 12.15 11.14
CA LEU A 190 3.16 10.84 10.50
C LEU A 190 1.77 10.60 9.92
N ASN A 191 0.70 11.05 10.59
CA ASN A 191 -0.66 10.98 10.07
C ASN A 191 -0.81 11.85 8.82
N TYR A 192 -0.34 13.10 8.89
CA TYR A 192 -0.29 14.01 7.75
C TYR A 192 0.46 13.39 6.57
N ALA A 193 1.67 12.87 6.79
CA ALA A 193 2.47 12.22 5.77
C ALA A 193 1.81 10.95 5.21
N GLY A 194 1.08 10.21 6.07
CA GLY A 194 0.28 9.06 5.66
C GLY A 194 -0.78 9.44 4.64
N VAL A 195 -1.55 10.48 4.94
CA VAL A 195 -2.60 10.97 4.05
C VAL A 195 -2.02 11.58 2.77
N GLN A 196 -0.89 12.30 2.85
CA GLN A 196 -0.19 12.81 1.67
C GLN A 196 0.24 11.65 0.73
N ASN A 197 0.84 10.58 1.27
CA ASN A 197 1.19 9.41 0.47
C ASN A 197 -0.05 8.78 -0.20
N ASN A 198 -1.15 8.64 0.53
CA ASN A 198 -2.39 8.07 0.02
C ASN A 198 -3.04 8.95 -1.05
N LEU A 199 -3.03 10.27 -0.86
CA LEU A 199 -3.44 11.24 -1.88
C LEU A 199 -2.61 11.11 -3.15
N GLY A 200 -1.29 11.00 -3.01
CA GLY A 200 -0.37 10.76 -4.13
C GLY A 200 -0.74 9.50 -4.90
N THR A 201 -1.01 8.40 -4.19
CA THR A 201 -1.41 7.11 -4.78
C THR A 201 -2.76 7.22 -5.50
N ALA A 202 -3.74 7.90 -4.92
CA ALA A 202 -5.04 8.10 -5.56
C ALA A 202 -4.94 8.97 -6.83
N CYS A 203 -4.13 10.03 -6.81
CA CYS A 203 -3.87 10.87 -7.98
C CYS A 203 -3.15 10.10 -9.08
N TRP A 204 -2.12 9.30 -8.73
CA TRP A 204 -1.41 8.46 -9.67
C TRP A 204 -2.34 7.40 -10.30
N ASN A 205 -3.16 6.71 -9.49
CA ASN A 205 -4.13 5.75 -9.99
C ASN A 205 -5.15 6.41 -10.94
N LEU A 206 -5.66 7.58 -10.59
CA LEU A 206 -6.59 8.30 -11.48
C LEU A 206 -5.93 8.66 -12.81
N ALA A 207 -4.64 9.00 -12.81
CA ALA A 207 -3.88 9.28 -14.03
C ALA A 207 -3.71 8.05 -14.94
N GLN A 208 -3.84 6.81 -14.42
CA GLN A 208 -3.83 5.59 -15.24
C GLN A 208 -5.15 5.41 -16.02
N HIS A 209 -6.26 5.88 -15.48
CA HIS A 209 -7.59 5.78 -16.11
C HIS A 209 -7.95 7.04 -16.91
N GLN A 210 -7.44 8.18 -16.50
CA GLN A 210 -7.61 9.47 -17.16
C GLN A 210 -6.23 10.13 -17.29
N PRO A 211 -5.46 9.84 -18.35
CA PRO A 211 -4.12 10.37 -18.52
C PRO A 211 -4.07 11.88 -18.35
N SER A 212 -3.27 12.34 -17.38
CA SER A 212 -3.24 13.75 -16.98
C SER A 212 -1.91 14.08 -16.31
N GLU A 213 -1.14 14.96 -16.93
CA GLU A 213 0.09 15.49 -16.36
C GLU A 213 -0.15 16.20 -15.01
N PRO A 214 -1.18 17.07 -14.86
CA PRO A 214 -1.48 17.70 -13.56
C PRO A 214 -1.74 16.70 -12.42
N LEU A 215 -2.33 15.54 -12.70
CA LEU A 215 -2.54 14.50 -11.69
C LEU A 215 -1.22 13.86 -11.27
N LEU A 216 -0.31 13.58 -12.23
CA LEU A 216 1.02 13.05 -11.91
C LEU A 216 1.87 14.05 -11.15
N VAL A 217 1.84 15.33 -11.53
CA VAL A 217 2.52 16.42 -10.79
C VAL A 217 1.98 16.53 -9.36
N ARG A 218 0.65 16.43 -9.19
CA ARG A 218 0.04 16.43 -7.85
C ARG A 218 0.45 15.21 -7.03
N ALA A 219 0.53 14.03 -7.64
CA ALA A 219 1.01 12.82 -6.97
C ALA A 219 2.45 12.98 -6.49
N ILE A 220 3.36 13.46 -7.35
CA ILE A 220 4.76 13.72 -7.03
C ILE A 220 4.88 14.73 -5.90
N SER A 221 4.12 15.83 -5.94
CA SER A 221 4.11 16.84 -4.89
C SER A 221 3.68 16.24 -3.54
N ALA A 222 2.63 15.43 -3.53
CA ALA A 222 2.13 14.76 -2.33
C ALA A 222 3.16 13.76 -1.75
N TYR A 223 3.81 12.95 -2.58
CA TYR A 223 4.86 12.03 -2.12
C TYR A 223 6.08 12.77 -1.57
N ARG A 224 6.51 13.86 -2.23
CA ARG A 224 7.60 14.71 -1.73
C ARG A 224 7.26 15.34 -0.39
N GLU A 225 6.03 15.77 -0.22
CA GLU A 225 5.54 16.32 1.05
C GLU A 225 5.55 15.24 2.14
N ALA A 226 5.07 14.04 1.84
CA ALA A 226 5.11 12.90 2.77
C ALA A 226 6.54 12.56 3.22
N LEU A 227 7.52 12.61 2.32
CA LEU A 227 8.93 12.28 2.61
C LEU A 227 9.63 13.29 3.51
N LYS A 228 9.08 14.48 3.73
CA LYS A 228 9.62 15.42 4.75
C LYS A 228 9.47 14.87 6.17
N TYR A 229 8.48 14.01 6.40
CA TYR A 229 8.15 13.46 7.71
C TYR A 229 8.39 11.95 7.78
N ARG A 230 8.25 11.23 6.65
CA ARG A 230 8.61 9.81 6.54
C ARG A 230 10.08 9.70 6.17
N THR A 231 10.96 9.84 7.19
CA THR A 231 12.40 9.70 6.96
C THR A 231 12.85 8.24 7.14
N ARG A 232 14.03 7.92 6.57
CA ARG A 232 14.64 6.58 6.73
C ARG A 232 14.97 6.22 8.18
N GLU A 233 15.19 7.23 9.00
CA GLU A 233 15.55 7.08 10.41
C GLU A 233 14.31 6.84 11.28
N LEU A 234 13.20 7.49 10.96
CA LEU A 234 12.00 7.48 11.79
C LEU A 234 11.06 6.32 11.43
N VAL A 235 10.77 6.14 10.15
CA VAL A 235 9.82 5.12 9.64
C VAL A 235 10.32 4.51 8.33
N PRO A 236 11.42 3.73 8.35
CA PRO A 236 12.14 3.30 7.16
C PRO A 236 11.26 2.54 6.15
N ALA A 237 10.38 1.63 6.60
CA ALA A 237 9.52 0.88 5.70
C ALA A 237 8.53 1.80 4.94
N ALA A 238 7.93 2.77 5.65
CA ALA A 238 7.02 3.74 5.04
C ALA A 238 7.76 4.72 4.12
N ALA A 239 9.00 5.11 4.48
CA ALA A 239 9.85 5.93 3.63
C ALA A 239 10.20 5.20 2.32
N ALA A 240 10.63 3.94 2.40
CA ALA A 240 10.95 3.12 1.23
C ALA A 240 9.75 2.96 0.29
N ALA A 241 8.56 2.67 0.82
CA ALA A 241 7.35 2.58 0.03
C ALA A 241 6.99 3.91 -0.65
N THR A 242 7.13 5.03 0.06
CA THR A 242 6.86 6.36 -0.51
C THR A 242 7.88 6.73 -1.60
N TYR A 243 9.16 6.39 -1.44
CA TYR A 243 10.18 6.55 -2.48
C TYR A 243 9.87 5.70 -3.72
N ASN A 244 9.45 4.44 -3.54
CA ASN A 244 9.02 3.59 -4.66
C ASN A 244 7.84 4.20 -5.42
N ASN A 245 6.83 4.71 -4.71
CA ASN A 245 5.68 5.38 -5.31
C ASN A 245 6.09 6.66 -6.05
N LEU A 246 7.00 7.43 -5.48
CA LEU A 246 7.56 8.63 -6.11
C LEU A 246 8.31 8.28 -7.40
N GLY A 247 9.14 7.24 -7.40
CA GLY A 247 9.82 6.73 -8.59
C GLY A 247 8.85 6.34 -9.69
N THR A 248 7.79 5.62 -9.32
CA THR A 248 6.73 5.21 -10.26
C THR A 248 6.01 6.42 -10.86
N ALA A 249 5.68 7.43 -10.05
CA ALA A 249 5.01 8.65 -10.54
C ALA A 249 5.90 9.44 -11.50
N TYR A 250 7.20 9.59 -11.22
CA TYR A 250 8.15 10.22 -12.13
C TYR A 250 8.33 9.44 -13.43
N TRP A 251 8.40 8.12 -13.36
CA TRP A 251 8.50 7.27 -14.55
C TRP A 251 7.27 7.42 -15.45
N HIS A 252 6.06 7.45 -14.89
CA HIS A 252 4.85 7.72 -15.65
C HIS A 252 4.85 9.14 -16.24
N LEU A 253 5.30 10.13 -15.46
CA LEU A 253 5.40 11.51 -15.94
C LEU A 253 6.34 11.61 -17.14
N ALA A 254 7.49 10.93 -17.11
CA ALA A 254 8.44 10.87 -18.23
C ALA A 254 7.81 10.33 -19.53
N ASN A 255 6.85 9.40 -19.42
CA ASN A 255 6.15 8.84 -20.56
C ASN A 255 5.04 9.76 -21.11
N HIS A 256 4.62 10.77 -20.36
CA HIS A 256 3.65 11.78 -20.79
C HIS A 256 4.28 12.99 -21.48
N PHE A 257 5.55 13.29 -21.22
CA PHE A 257 6.19 14.43 -21.83
C PHE A 257 6.58 14.16 -23.27
N GLN A 258 6.17 15.07 -24.15
CA GLN A 258 6.72 15.17 -25.52
C GLN A 258 7.99 16.03 -25.55
N GLN A 259 8.21 16.88 -24.54
CA GLN A 259 9.41 17.71 -24.43
C GLN A 259 10.57 16.91 -23.85
N LYS A 260 11.64 16.84 -24.59
CA LYS A 260 12.82 16.01 -24.41
C LYS A 260 13.50 16.18 -23.04
N GLN A 261 13.82 17.42 -22.67
CA GLN A 261 14.57 17.71 -21.42
C GLN A 261 13.76 17.33 -20.16
N ALA A 262 12.47 17.63 -20.14
CA ALA A 262 11.59 17.31 -19.03
C ALA A 262 11.45 15.79 -18.84
N ARG A 263 11.46 15.02 -19.93
CA ARG A 263 11.46 13.55 -19.89
C ARG A 263 12.73 13.00 -19.26
N THR A 264 13.90 13.46 -19.73
CA THR A 264 15.21 13.05 -19.18
C THR A 264 15.32 13.35 -17.69
N GLU A 265 14.93 14.56 -17.27
CA GLU A 265 14.91 14.94 -15.85
C GLU A 265 13.96 14.05 -15.02
N SER A 266 12.78 13.74 -15.54
CA SER A 266 11.83 12.85 -14.87
C SER A 266 12.36 11.43 -14.73
N LEU A 267 13.04 10.88 -15.76
CA LEU A 267 13.68 9.56 -15.68
C LEU A 267 14.81 9.55 -14.65
N GLN A 268 15.64 10.59 -14.57
CA GLN A 268 16.67 10.73 -13.55
C GLN A 268 16.10 10.78 -12.14
N GLN A 269 15.01 11.52 -11.93
CA GLN A 269 14.31 11.58 -10.64
C GLN A 269 13.67 10.22 -10.28
N ALA A 270 13.15 9.49 -11.27
CA ALA A 270 12.62 8.14 -11.05
C ALA A 270 13.73 7.19 -10.57
N ILE A 271 14.89 7.20 -11.24
CA ILE A 271 16.06 6.40 -10.87
C ILE A 271 16.47 6.70 -9.43
N THR A 272 16.69 7.97 -9.10
CA THR A 272 17.09 8.40 -7.75
C THR A 272 16.09 7.94 -6.68
N ALA A 273 14.80 8.03 -6.97
CA ALA A 273 13.76 7.61 -6.04
C ALA A 273 13.74 6.07 -5.84
N TYR A 274 13.84 5.29 -6.92
CA TYR A 274 13.91 3.82 -6.81
C TYR A 274 15.18 3.35 -6.09
N GLU A 275 16.34 3.97 -6.38
CA GLU A 275 17.60 3.68 -5.67
C GLU A 275 17.45 3.93 -4.16
N ALA A 276 16.86 5.07 -3.76
CA ALA A 276 16.59 5.37 -2.36
C ALA A 276 15.64 4.34 -1.72
N ALA A 277 14.58 3.93 -2.42
CA ALA A 277 13.66 2.90 -1.95
C ALA A 277 14.37 1.56 -1.71
N LEU A 278 15.21 1.12 -2.65
CA LEU A 278 15.92 -0.15 -2.58
C LEU A 278 17.09 -0.13 -1.58
N ASP A 279 17.78 1.00 -1.40
CA ASP A 279 18.81 1.14 -0.35
C ASP A 279 18.21 0.98 1.04
N ILE A 280 17.03 1.58 1.28
CA ILE A 280 16.33 1.42 2.56
C ILE A 280 15.80 -0.01 2.70
N ALA A 281 15.15 -0.55 1.67
CA ALA A 281 14.58 -1.90 1.69
C ALA A 281 15.64 -2.99 1.94
N GLY A 282 16.86 -2.81 1.42
CA GLY A 282 17.96 -3.75 1.63
C GLY A 282 18.47 -3.85 3.08
N LYS A 283 18.05 -2.93 3.95
CA LYS A 283 18.39 -2.90 5.39
C LYS A 283 17.25 -3.40 6.29
N LEU A 284 16.13 -3.78 5.70
CA LEU A 284 14.93 -4.22 6.39
C LEU A 284 14.65 -5.70 6.12
N ASP A 285 13.97 -6.35 7.07
CA ASP A 285 13.42 -7.68 6.83
C ASP A 285 12.31 -7.61 5.77
N ARG A 286 12.23 -8.64 4.93
CA ARG A 286 11.20 -8.71 3.87
C ARG A 286 9.77 -8.59 4.41
N THR A 287 9.53 -9.06 5.63
CA THR A 287 8.22 -8.96 6.31
C THR A 287 7.81 -7.54 6.69
N GLN A 288 8.77 -6.62 6.78
CA GLN A 288 8.54 -5.21 7.08
C GLN A 288 8.20 -4.38 5.84
N LEU A 289 8.48 -4.92 4.64
CA LEU A 289 8.23 -4.21 3.40
C LEU A 289 6.75 -4.24 3.02
N THR A 290 6.21 -3.08 2.67
CA THR A 290 4.82 -2.90 2.20
C THR A 290 4.72 -2.75 0.68
N PHE A 291 5.81 -2.98 -0.05
CA PHE A 291 5.88 -2.97 -1.50
C PHE A 291 6.78 -4.11 -2.00
N ASP A 292 6.64 -4.46 -3.27
CA ASP A 292 7.47 -5.48 -3.91
C ASP A 292 8.81 -4.86 -4.34
N ALA A 293 9.88 -5.16 -3.58
CA ALA A 293 11.23 -4.69 -3.86
C ALA A 293 11.78 -5.24 -5.19
N LEU A 294 11.33 -6.42 -5.61
CA LEU A 294 11.76 -7.01 -6.88
C LEU A 294 11.12 -6.29 -8.07
N ALA A 295 9.83 -5.93 -7.96
CA ALA A 295 9.16 -5.07 -8.94
C ALA A 295 9.81 -3.67 -9.00
N ALA A 296 10.17 -3.09 -7.85
CA ALA A 296 10.89 -1.81 -7.81
C ALA A 296 12.25 -1.89 -8.52
N ARG A 297 13.00 -3.00 -8.33
CA ARG A 297 14.28 -3.25 -9.01
C ARG A 297 14.10 -3.40 -10.52
N ASN A 298 13.06 -4.09 -10.96
CA ASN A 298 12.71 -4.19 -12.38
C ASN A 298 12.40 -2.81 -12.98
N ASN A 299 11.63 -1.99 -12.27
CA ASN A 299 11.29 -0.63 -12.70
C ASN A 299 12.52 0.28 -12.75
N LEU A 300 13.46 0.13 -11.80
CA LEU A 300 14.75 0.82 -11.84
C LEU A 300 15.56 0.45 -13.08
N GLY A 301 15.67 -0.84 -13.40
CA GLY A 301 16.33 -1.31 -14.63
C GLY A 301 15.68 -0.77 -15.89
N LEU A 302 14.35 -0.69 -15.89
CA LEU A 302 13.59 -0.12 -17.00
C LEU A 302 13.83 1.41 -17.17
N ALA A 303 13.87 2.14 -16.06
CA ALA A 303 14.15 3.58 -16.09
C ALA A 303 15.57 3.87 -16.61
N HIS A 304 16.58 3.10 -16.19
CA HIS A 304 17.93 3.18 -16.73
C HIS A 304 17.98 2.88 -18.23
N TYR A 305 17.28 1.81 -18.68
CA TYR A 305 17.21 1.46 -20.09
C TYR A 305 16.59 2.60 -20.93
N GLN A 306 15.46 3.15 -20.46
CA GLN A 306 14.77 4.24 -21.16
C GLN A 306 15.63 5.49 -21.25
N LEU A 307 16.35 5.85 -20.18
CA LEU A 307 17.24 6.99 -20.17
C LEU A 307 18.41 6.79 -21.13
N ALA A 308 19.03 5.60 -21.13
CA ALA A 308 20.15 5.28 -22.02
C ALA A 308 19.77 5.24 -23.49
N THR A 309 18.54 4.86 -23.80
CA THR A 309 18.03 4.80 -25.19
C THR A 309 17.28 6.06 -25.63
N ASP A 310 17.25 7.09 -24.77
CA ASP A 310 16.67 8.37 -25.14
C ASP A 310 17.58 9.08 -26.14
N PRO A 311 17.09 9.49 -27.33
CA PRO A 311 17.90 10.12 -28.34
C PRO A 311 18.64 11.38 -27.90
N ASP A 312 18.09 12.08 -26.90
CA ASP A 312 18.68 13.34 -26.41
C ASP A 312 19.76 13.11 -25.37
N PHE A 313 19.74 11.96 -24.71
CA PHE A 313 20.78 11.53 -23.79
C PHE A 313 22.00 10.93 -24.52
N ALA A 314 21.85 10.56 -25.79
CA ALA A 314 22.88 9.91 -26.61
C ALA A 314 24.15 10.74 -26.82
N ALA A 315 24.14 12.05 -26.58
CA ALA A 315 25.33 12.92 -26.69
C ALA A 315 26.44 12.55 -25.69
N ASN A 316 26.12 11.93 -24.55
CA ASN A 316 27.09 11.48 -23.55
C ASN A 316 27.25 9.96 -23.58
N LYS A 317 28.10 9.46 -24.46
CA LYS A 317 28.36 8.01 -24.65
C LYS A 317 28.78 7.27 -23.37
N VAL A 318 29.56 7.93 -22.49
CA VAL A 318 30.00 7.32 -21.23
C VAL A 318 28.81 7.13 -20.27
N ALA A 319 28.01 8.16 -20.10
CA ALA A 319 26.82 8.08 -19.25
C ALA A 319 25.79 7.09 -19.82
N GLN A 320 25.60 7.08 -21.14
CA GLN A 320 24.73 6.14 -21.83
C GLN A 320 25.13 4.69 -21.57
N THR A 321 26.44 4.37 -21.73
CA THR A 321 26.97 3.03 -21.45
C THR A 321 26.76 2.64 -19.98
N SER A 322 27.04 3.55 -19.04
CA SER A 322 26.82 3.33 -17.61
C SER A 322 25.36 2.99 -17.29
N HIS A 323 24.41 3.69 -17.88
CA HIS A 323 22.98 3.40 -17.67
C HIS A 323 22.56 2.06 -18.32
N LEU A 324 23.11 1.69 -19.49
CA LEU A 324 22.88 0.35 -20.06
C LEU A 324 23.43 -0.76 -19.16
N GLU A 325 24.62 -0.55 -18.58
CA GLU A 325 25.20 -1.50 -17.60
C GLU A 325 24.34 -1.64 -16.35
N ALA A 326 23.86 -0.53 -15.78
CA ALA A 326 22.95 -0.55 -14.64
C ALA A 326 21.63 -1.24 -14.97
N ALA A 327 21.03 -0.95 -16.14
CA ALA A 327 19.82 -1.62 -16.61
C ALA A 327 20.02 -3.15 -16.68
N LEU A 328 21.09 -3.60 -17.32
CA LEU A 328 21.41 -5.02 -17.44
C LEU A 328 21.62 -5.66 -16.07
N HIS A 329 22.37 -5.02 -15.18
CA HIS A 329 22.63 -5.49 -13.83
C HIS A 329 21.33 -5.73 -13.05
N HIS A 330 20.44 -4.75 -13.00
CA HIS A 330 19.17 -4.87 -12.28
C HIS A 330 18.26 -5.94 -12.87
N GLN A 331 18.17 -6.04 -14.19
CA GLN A 331 17.38 -7.04 -14.88
C GLN A 331 17.90 -8.46 -14.65
N LEU A 332 19.22 -8.66 -14.62
CA LEU A 332 19.86 -9.94 -14.29
C LEU A 332 19.61 -10.34 -12.83
N GLN A 333 19.67 -9.38 -11.89
CA GLN A 333 19.33 -9.64 -10.48
C GLN A 333 17.87 -10.08 -10.32
N VAL A 334 16.93 -9.43 -11.01
CA VAL A 334 15.52 -9.84 -11.01
C VAL A 334 15.37 -11.28 -11.50
N CYS A 335 16.04 -11.67 -12.60
CA CYS A 335 16.00 -13.03 -13.11
C CYS A 335 16.60 -14.06 -12.13
N ALA A 336 17.70 -13.72 -11.45
CA ALA A 336 18.37 -14.59 -10.48
C ALA A 336 17.49 -14.83 -9.24
N GLU A 337 16.89 -13.76 -8.67
CA GLU A 337 16.02 -13.89 -7.50
C GLU A 337 14.75 -14.69 -7.81
N TRP A 338 14.16 -14.54 -9.01
CA TRP A 338 13.07 -15.40 -9.45
C TRP A 338 13.48 -16.86 -9.60
N GLY A 339 14.69 -17.11 -10.10
CA GLY A 339 15.26 -18.47 -10.19
C GLY A 339 15.35 -19.15 -8.82
N GLN A 340 15.78 -18.43 -7.79
CA GLN A 340 15.85 -18.93 -6.42
C GLN A 340 14.46 -19.21 -5.83
N HIS A 341 13.50 -18.32 -5.96
CA HIS A 341 12.12 -18.53 -5.50
C HIS A 341 11.44 -19.77 -6.13
N LEU A 342 11.78 -20.09 -7.37
CA LEU A 342 11.27 -21.29 -8.04
C LEU A 342 11.97 -22.57 -7.54
N ASN A 343 13.26 -22.49 -7.19
CA ASN A 343 14.03 -23.63 -6.64
C ASN A 343 13.60 -23.94 -5.19
N ASP A 344 13.37 -22.94 -4.36
CA ASP A 344 12.92 -23.11 -2.96
C ASP A 344 11.56 -23.81 -2.86
N LYS A 345 10.71 -23.73 -3.90
CA LYS A 345 9.45 -24.48 -4.00
C LYS A 345 9.60 -25.93 -4.49
N GLY A 346 10.82 -26.41 -4.71
CA GLY A 346 11.07 -27.80 -5.14
C GLY A 346 10.55 -28.16 -6.55
N LEU A 347 10.29 -27.15 -7.39
CA LEU A 347 9.70 -27.33 -8.71
C LEU A 347 10.75 -27.72 -9.75
N THR A 348 10.51 -28.78 -10.50
CA THR A 348 11.37 -29.23 -11.60
C THR A 348 11.28 -28.27 -12.80
N TYR A 349 12.24 -28.34 -13.72
CA TYR A 349 12.25 -27.51 -14.95
C TYR A 349 10.98 -27.69 -15.82
N GLY A 350 10.39 -28.91 -15.80
CA GLY A 350 9.11 -29.21 -16.48
C GLY A 350 7.91 -28.55 -15.80
N ASP A 351 7.91 -28.53 -14.46
CA ASP A 351 6.87 -27.85 -13.68
C ASP A 351 6.92 -26.33 -13.89
N LYS A 352 8.12 -25.77 -14.08
CA LYS A 352 8.36 -24.35 -14.38
C LYS A 352 7.76 -23.91 -15.73
N LEU A 353 7.72 -24.80 -16.71
CA LEU A 353 7.06 -24.57 -18.01
C LEU A 353 5.53 -24.71 -17.93
N ASN A 354 5.03 -25.62 -17.08
CA ASN A 354 3.60 -25.86 -16.90
C ASN A 354 2.91 -24.82 -15.98
N LEU A 355 3.67 -24.15 -15.09
CA LEU A 355 3.17 -23.02 -14.28
C LEU A 355 2.78 -21.79 -15.10
N GLN A 356 3.10 -21.74 -16.39
CA GLN A 356 2.58 -20.75 -17.32
C GLN A 356 1.06 -20.83 -17.54
N ALA A 357 0.41 -21.90 -17.11
CA ALA A 357 -1.02 -22.15 -17.36
C ALA A 357 -1.94 -21.97 -16.13
N SER A 358 -1.42 -21.81 -14.91
CA SER A 358 -2.28 -21.69 -13.72
C SER A 358 -1.69 -20.78 -12.64
N ALA A 359 -2.49 -19.84 -12.15
CA ALA A 359 -2.46 -19.10 -10.88
C ALA A 359 -1.17 -18.31 -10.48
N ASN A 360 -0.07 -18.33 -11.21
CA ASN A 360 1.12 -17.50 -10.99
C ASN A 360 1.48 -16.64 -12.22
N SER A 361 0.49 -16.14 -12.95
CA SER A 361 0.69 -15.32 -14.14
C SER A 361 1.60 -14.12 -13.90
N GLN A 362 1.45 -13.46 -12.77
CA GLN A 362 2.20 -12.24 -12.45
C GLN A 362 3.70 -12.47 -12.24
N ALA A 363 4.07 -13.61 -11.65
CA ALA A 363 5.45 -13.99 -11.43
C ALA A 363 6.16 -14.43 -12.72
N ALA A 364 5.48 -15.26 -13.52
CA ALA A 364 5.96 -15.68 -14.83
C ALA A 364 6.07 -14.51 -15.79
N ASP A 365 5.10 -13.58 -15.76
CA ASP A 365 5.10 -12.36 -16.55
C ASP A 365 6.27 -11.42 -16.16
N SER A 366 6.60 -11.32 -14.88
CA SER A 366 7.71 -10.49 -14.39
C SER A 366 9.06 -11.04 -14.86
N ARG A 367 9.30 -12.37 -14.81
CA ARG A 367 10.51 -13.00 -15.34
C ARG A 367 10.61 -12.83 -16.84
N GLN A 368 9.51 -13.07 -17.55
CA GLN A 368 9.46 -12.93 -19.01
C GLN A 368 9.72 -11.49 -19.44
N THR A 369 9.18 -10.53 -18.71
CA THR A 369 9.42 -9.10 -18.90
C THR A 369 10.88 -8.77 -18.68
N ALA A 370 11.51 -9.22 -17.61
CA ALA A 370 12.92 -8.99 -17.33
C ALA A 370 13.81 -9.59 -18.45
N LEU A 371 13.53 -10.81 -18.90
CA LEU A 371 14.25 -11.45 -20.02
C LEU A 371 14.11 -10.64 -21.31
N SER A 372 12.91 -10.14 -21.61
CA SER A 372 12.68 -9.29 -22.77
C SER A 372 13.53 -8.00 -22.71
N TYR A 373 13.64 -7.39 -21.54
CA TYR A 373 14.46 -6.19 -21.38
C TYR A 373 15.96 -6.49 -21.37
N ILE A 374 16.42 -7.64 -20.85
CA ILE A 374 17.82 -8.08 -21.03
C ILE A 374 18.18 -8.12 -22.52
N VAL A 375 17.35 -8.76 -23.32
CA VAL A 375 17.58 -8.86 -24.80
C VAL A 375 17.58 -7.46 -25.43
N LYS A 376 16.61 -6.60 -25.09
CA LYS A 376 16.57 -5.21 -25.59
C LYS A 376 17.82 -4.42 -25.19
N THR A 377 18.28 -4.58 -23.96
CA THR A 377 19.48 -3.91 -23.44
C THR A 377 20.74 -4.38 -24.17
N ILE A 378 20.89 -5.68 -24.43
CA ILE A 378 22.03 -6.21 -25.20
C ILE A 378 22.00 -5.70 -26.64
N ARG A 379 20.82 -5.63 -27.27
CA ARG A 379 20.67 -5.01 -28.59
C ARG A 379 21.01 -3.53 -28.59
N ALA A 380 20.64 -2.81 -27.54
CA ALA A 380 21.03 -1.40 -27.37
C ALA A 380 22.55 -1.24 -27.23
N PHE A 381 23.23 -2.11 -26.49
CA PHE A 381 24.70 -2.14 -26.47
C PHE A 381 25.32 -2.34 -27.86
N TYR A 382 24.73 -3.21 -28.68
CA TYR A 382 25.20 -3.40 -30.04
C TYR A 382 24.97 -2.13 -30.89
N SER A 383 23.78 -1.54 -30.82
CA SER A 383 23.42 -0.33 -31.55
C SER A 383 24.33 0.85 -31.20
N GLU A 384 24.67 1.02 -29.93
CA GLU A 384 25.43 2.18 -29.44
C GLU A 384 26.95 2.00 -29.44
N CYS A 385 27.43 0.77 -29.21
CA CYS A 385 28.85 0.47 -29.00
C CYS A 385 29.37 -0.63 -29.99
N GLY A 386 28.57 -1.10 -30.92
CA GLY A 386 28.92 -2.15 -31.88
C GLY A 386 29.16 -3.52 -31.17
N LEU A 387 29.88 -4.40 -31.89
CA LEU A 387 30.23 -5.74 -31.42
C LEU A 387 30.96 -5.74 -30.06
N PRO A 388 31.91 -4.83 -29.77
CA PRO A 388 32.56 -4.78 -28.46
C PRO A 388 31.56 -4.55 -27.30
N GLY A 389 30.57 -3.66 -27.48
CA GLY A 389 29.53 -3.42 -26.51
C GLY A 389 28.63 -4.64 -26.29
N GLN A 390 28.23 -5.29 -27.38
CA GLN A 390 27.43 -6.52 -27.27
C GLN A 390 28.18 -7.65 -26.55
N ASN A 391 29.46 -7.84 -26.85
CA ASN A 391 30.29 -8.84 -26.19
C ASN A 391 30.47 -8.54 -24.71
N LEU A 392 30.65 -7.26 -24.34
CA LEU A 392 30.70 -6.83 -22.95
C LEU A 392 29.39 -7.15 -22.23
N ALA A 393 28.24 -6.86 -22.82
CA ALA A 393 26.94 -7.17 -22.24
C ALA A 393 26.73 -8.68 -22.08
N LEU A 394 27.06 -9.47 -23.09
CA LEU A 394 26.94 -10.93 -23.05
C LEU A 394 27.88 -11.57 -22.00
N SER A 395 29.06 -11.01 -21.78
CA SER A 395 30.00 -11.51 -20.76
C SER A 395 29.46 -11.35 -19.32
N LYS A 396 28.48 -10.48 -19.09
CA LYS A 396 27.82 -10.27 -17.80
C LYS A 396 26.62 -11.20 -17.57
N VAL A 397 26.15 -11.89 -18.62
CA VAL A 397 25.00 -12.81 -18.51
C VAL A 397 25.46 -14.12 -17.85
N PRO A 398 24.79 -14.58 -16.77
CA PRO A 398 25.08 -15.89 -16.18
C PRO A 398 25.00 -17.04 -17.19
N GLY A 399 25.88 -18.03 -17.05
CA GLY A 399 26.02 -19.12 -18.00
C GLY A 399 24.76 -19.97 -18.21
N ASP A 400 23.93 -20.08 -17.17
CA ASP A 400 22.64 -20.80 -17.20
C ASP A 400 21.55 -20.03 -17.97
N LEU A 401 21.61 -18.70 -18.01
CA LEU A 401 20.69 -17.83 -18.77
C LEU A 401 21.16 -17.60 -20.21
N LEU A 402 22.46 -17.72 -20.48
CA LEU A 402 23.06 -17.38 -21.76
C LEU A 402 22.42 -18.12 -22.94
N PRO A 403 22.14 -19.44 -22.91
CA PRO A 403 21.49 -20.14 -24.02
C PRO A 403 20.06 -19.62 -24.32
N GLU A 404 19.32 -19.21 -23.27
CA GLU A 404 17.99 -18.63 -23.46
C GLU A 404 18.05 -17.24 -24.10
N ILE A 405 19.00 -16.42 -23.64
CA ILE A 405 19.21 -15.06 -24.19
C ILE A 405 19.67 -15.12 -25.66
N LEU A 406 20.64 -15.98 -25.99
CA LEU A 406 21.14 -16.13 -27.36
C LEU A 406 20.07 -16.58 -28.35
N ARG A 407 19.10 -17.40 -27.91
CA ARG A 407 17.96 -17.80 -28.77
C ARG A 407 16.99 -16.66 -29.07
N ARG A 408 17.00 -15.58 -28.28
CA ARG A 408 16.10 -14.43 -28.40
C ARG A 408 16.77 -13.22 -29.05
N LEU A 409 18.11 -13.20 -29.14
CA LEU A 409 18.90 -12.19 -29.85
C LEU A 409 18.83 -12.36 -31.36
#